data_9dc233051a7cfb9fcb655cbfdd23dde0
#
_entry.id   9dc233051a7cfb9fcb655cbfdd23dde0
#
_cell.length_a   1.000
_cell.length_b   1.000
_cell.length_c   1.000
_cell.angle_alpha   90.00
_cell.angle_beta   90.00
_cell.angle_gamma   90.00
#
_symmetry.space_group_name_H-M   'P 1'
#
loop_
_entity.id
_entity.type
_entity.pdbx_description
1 polymer ?
#
loop_
_entity_poly.entity_id
_entity_poly.type
_entity_poly.pdbx_seq_one_letter_code
_entity_poly.pdbx_strand_id
1 'polypeptide(L)'
;MSETGKSSLFPTYARYPITLVKGEGSRLWDDTGKEYIDLMSGIAVASLGHAPKEVKEQLVQQLDQLWHVSNLFHIPNQEKLASLLTDNSCADAVFFCSTGAEANEAAIKLARRYNQKVLNNGRYEIITFNMSFHGRTLATLTATGQEKVKEGFHPLPEGFVYAPYNDIEAVRSLVNDKTCAIMLEMVQGEGGVLPAEPEFVKQLAELCKQEGLLLIADEIQTGVGRTGKLFAYEHYGVEPDIFTLAKGLGGGFPIGAMLGKAFLAEGFNAGSHGSTFGGTPIATAAGFAAVDTILAQKLPERAAELGEYTIKTLESKLAGNPLIAKIRGIGLLIGIECTQPASEMISEIHKRGVLVIPAGPNVIRLVPALNIPQEDLDQGLDILCAVLAEKASTISSI
;
A
#
# COMPACT_ATOMS: atom_id res chain seq x y z
N MET A 1 -22.57 -0.97 20.39
CA MET A 1 -23.72 -0.83 19.46
C MET A 1 -24.76 0.02 20.16
N SER A 2 -25.54 0.86 19.43
CA SER A 2 -26.63 1.63 20.03
C SER A 2 -27.67 0.68 20.64
N GLU A 3 -28.39 1.08 21.68
CA GLU A 3 -29.48 0.30 22.32
C GLU A 3 -30.56 -0.19 21.33
N THR A 4 -30.61 0.38 20.11
CA THR A 4 -31.53 0.02 19.04
C THR A 4 -31.01 -1.04 18.06
N GLY A 5 -29.76 -1.53 18.21
CA GLY A 5 -29.11 -2.47 17.29
C GLY A 5 -28.82 -1.90 15.88
N LYS A 6 -29.12 -0.62 15.63
CA LYS A 6 -28.98 0.03 14.34
C LYS A 6 -27.64 0.79 14.29
N SER A 7 -26.77 0.51 13.31
CA SER A 7 -25.54 1.27 13.08
C SER A 7 -25.86 2.66 12.51
N SER A 8 -25.18 3.70 13.02
CA SER A 8 -25.21 5.05 12.46
C SER A 8 -24.21 5.25 11.32
N LEU A 9 -23.45 4.23 10.96
CA LEU A 9 -22.45 4.26 9.88
C LEU A 9 -23.08 3.80 8.57
N PHE A 10 -22.69 4.43 7.46
CA PHE A 10 -23.03 3.91 6.14
C PHE A 10 -22.46 2.50 5.96
N PRO A 11 -23.19 1.54 5.35
CA PRO A 11 -22.77 0.15 5.17
C PRO A 11 -21.78 -0.02 4.00
N THR A 12 -20.75 0.83 3.92
CA THR A 12 -19.73 0.79 2.86
C THR A 12 -18.71 -0.34 3.02
N TYR A 13 -18.68 -0.97 4.20
CA TYR A 13 -17.76 -2.06 4.52
C TYR A 13 -18.52 -3.31 4.96
N ALA A 14 -18.18 -4.46 4.38
CA ALA A 14 -18.58 -5.77 4.90
C ALA A 14 -17.68 -6.14 6.10
N ARG A 15 -18.12 -5.76 7.32
CA ARG A 15 -17.34 -5.98 8.53
C ARG A 15 -17.38 -7.44 8.97
N TYR A 16 -16.22 -7.96 9.38
CA TYR A 16 -16.17 -9.20 10.14
C TYR A 16 -16.86 -9.01 11.50
N PRO A 17 -17.52 -10.06 12.07
CA PRO A 17 -18.21 -9.97 13.36
C PRO A 17 -17.22 -10.02 14.55
N ILE A 18 -16.20 -9.17 14.52
CA ILE A 18 -15.12 -9.06 15.51
C ILE A 18 -15.01 -7.60 15.92
N THR A 19 -15.06 -7.31 17.21
CA THR A 19 -14.93 -5.96 17.78
C THR A 19 -13.55 -5.83 18.44
N LEU A 20 -12.56 -5.36 17.70
CA LEU A 20 -11.20 -5.18 18.22
C LEU A 20 -11.12 -3.93 19.09
N VAL A 21 -10.56 -4.05 20.29
CA VAL A 21 -10.51 -2.99 21.31
C VAL A 21 -9.11 -2.69 21.84
N LYS A 22 -8.13 -3.62 21.65
CA LYS A 22 -6.75 -3.43 22.07
C LYS A 22 -5.80 -4.02 21.03
N GLY A 23 -4.62 -3.41 20.86
CA GLY A 23 -3.52 -3.92 20.04
C GLY A 23 -2.18 -3.66 20.70
N GLU A 24 -1.24 -4.63 20.58
CA GLU A 24 0.14 -4.52 21.07
C GLU A 24 1.05 -5.41 20.21
N GLY A 25 2.06 -4.84 19.57
CA GLY A 25 2.93 -5.56 18.66
C GLY A 25 2.15 -6.24 17.53
N SER A 26 2.29 -7.54 17.37
CA SER A 26 1.61 -8.38 16.39
C SER A 26 0.27 -8.97 16.87
N ARG A 27 -0.25 -8.54 18.03
CA ARG A 27 -1.44 -9.12 18.66
C ARG A 27 -2.57 -8.11 18.83
N LEU A 28 -3.78 -8.59 18.68
CA LEU A 28 -5.02 -7.83 18.87
C LEU A 28 -5.95 -8.58 19.84
N TRP A 29 -6.79 -7.84 20.55
CA TRP A 29 -7.83 -8.40 21.44
C TRP A 29 -9.18 -7.81 21.09
N ASP A 30 -10.20 -8.68 21.09
CA ASP A 30 -11.58 -8.25 20.93
C ASP A 30 -12.24 -7.87 22.28
N ASP A 31 -13.50 -7.43 22.23
CA ASP A 31 -14.30 -7.01 23.38
C ASP A 31 -14.70 -8.18 24.30
N THR A 32 -14.46 -9.42 23.90
CA THR A 32 -14.62 -10.63 24.74
C THR A 32 -13.32 -11.03 25.44
N GLY A 33 -12.21 -10.38 25.10
CA GLY A 33 -10.87 -10.71 25.58
C GLY A 33 -10.16 -11.80 24.76
N LYS A 34 -10.75 -12.25 23.65
CA LYS A 34 -10.08 -13.20 22.75
C LYS A 34 -8.91 -12.53 22.05
N GLU A 35 -7.79 -13.22 22.03
CA GLU A 35 -6.55 -12.81 21.38
C GLU A 35 -6.48 -13.28 19.93
N TYR A 36 -5.87 -12.46 19.08
CA TYR A 36 -5.63 -12.74 17.66
C TYR A 36 -4.19 -12.39 17.30
N ILE A 37 -3.55 -13.24 16.50
CA ILE A 37 -2.31 -12.90 15.78
C ILE A 37 -2.69 -12.13 14.53
N ASP A 38 -2.10 -10.94 14.37
CA ASP A 38 -2.39 -10.05 13.24
C ASP A 38 -1.40 -10.25 12.09
N LEU A 39 -1.84 -10.97 11.05
CA LEU A 39 -1.09 -11.11 9.80
C LEU A 39 -1.61 -10.16 8.70
N MET A 40 -2.39 -9.12 9.08
CA MET A 40 -2.93 -8.13 8.13
C MET A 40 -2.49 -6.68 8.39
N SER A 41 -2.03 -6.35 9.61
CA SER A 41 -1.56 -5.02 10.05
C SER A 41 -2.47 -3.86 9.60
N GLY A 42 -3.80 -4.01 9.64
CA GLY A 42 -4.71 -2.98 9.14
C GLY A 42 -4.55 -2.69 7.64
N ILE A 43 -4.28 -3.70 6.83
CA ILE A 43 -3.96 -3.64 5.38
C ILE A 43 -2.60 -2.97 5.13
N ALA A 44 -1.54 -3.55 5.69
CA ALA A 44 -0.14 -3.08 5.60
C ALA A 44 0.09 -1.66 6.16
N VAL A 45 -0.71 -1.21 7.13
CA VAL A 45 -0.61 0.12 7.76
C VAL A 45 0.26 0.08 9.02
N ALA A 46 -0.01 -0.84 9.94
CA ALA A 46 0.71 -1.00 11.20
C ALA A 46 2.04 -1.75 10.97
N SER A 47 2.95 -1.17 10.19
CA SER A 47 4.22 -1.80 9.80
C SER A 47 5.16 -2.08 10.99
N LEU A 48 5.02 -1.35 12.09
CA LEU A 48 5.72 -1.56 13.36
C LEU A 48 4.88 -2.31 14.41
N GLY A 49 3.77 -2.92 13.98
CA GLY A 49 2.79 -3.50 14.89
C GLY A 49 1.89 -2.44 15.53
N HIS A 50 1.07 -2.88 16.49
CA HIS A 50 0.11 -2.02 17.18
C HIS A 50 0.77 -1.29 18.33
N ALA A 51 0.43 0.00 18.49
CA ALA A 51 0.94 0.89 19.54
C ALA A 51 2.48 0.89 19.68
N PRO A 52 3.26 1.02 18.57
CA PRO A 52 4.71 0.96 18.64
C PRO A 52 5.26 2.07 19.54
N LYS A 53 6.18 1.69 20.43
CA LYS A 53 6.68 2.54 21.50
C LYS A 53 7.28 3.84 20.96
N GLU A 54 8.12 3.75 19.95
CA GLU A 54 8.86 4.88 19.37
C GLU A 54 7.91 5.92 18.77
N VAL A 55 6.90 5.47 18.03
CA VAL A 55 5.88 6.35 17.44
C VAL A 55 5.00 6.96 18.55
N LYS A 56 4.59 6.16 19.53
CA LYS A 56 3.78 6.62 20.66
C LYS A 56 4.49 7.71 21.47
N GLU A 57 5.76 7.54 21.78
CA GLU A 57 6.56 8.52 22.54
C GLU A 57 6.65 9.86 21.79
N GLN A 58 6.93 9.83 20.49
CA GLN A 58 6.97 11.05 19.66
C GLN A 58 5.59 11.72 19.54
N LEU A 59 4.53 10.94 19.41
CA LEU A 59 3.16 11.47 19.40
C LEU A 59 2.82 12.15 20.72
N VAL A 60 3.11 11.53 21.87
CA VAL A 60 2.84 12.13 23.21
C VAL A 60 3.60 13.44 23.36
N GLN A 61 4.89 13.49 22.99
CA GLN A 61 5.66 14.74 23.02
C GLN A 61 5.05 15.82 22.13
N GLN A 62 4.60 15.46 20.93
CA GLN A 62 4.02 16.44 20.01
C GLN A 62 2.62 16.90 20.43
N LEU A 63 1.83 16.03 21.10
CA LEU A 63 0.52 16.37 21.65
C LEU A 63 0.58 17.48 22.71
N ASP A 64 1.68 17.55 23.46
CA ASP A 64 1.91 18.61 24.47
C ASP A 64 2.38 19.94 23.86
N GLN A 65 2.59 20.00 22.53
CA GLN A 65 3.12 21.19 21.84
C GLN A 65 2.10 21.80 20.87
N LEU A 66 2.19 21.43 19.62
CA LEU A 66 1.44 22.02 18.52
C LEU A 66 0.75 20.95 17.68
N TRP A 67 -0.58 21.06 17.50
CA TRP A 67 -1.36 20.07 16.77
C TRP A 67 -1.50 20.41 15.29
N HIS A 68 -1.80 21.69 15.01
CA HIS A 68 -2.04 22.20 13.66
C HIS A 68 -1.69 23.69 13.56
N VAL A 69 -1.12 24.09 12.42
CA VAL A 69 -0.74 25.50 12.21
C VAL A 69 -0.94 25.96 10.76
N SER A 70 -1.33 25.11 9.84
CA SER A 70 -1.37 25.37 8.39
C SER A 70 0.01 25.35 7.72
N ASN A 71 0.02 24.94 6.44
CA ASN A 71 1.22 24.97 5.57
C ASN A 71 1.64 26.39 5.12
N LEU A 72 1.04 27.43 5.69
CA LEU A 72 1.52 28.82 5.54
C LEU A 72 2.71 29.13 6.44
N PHE A 73 3.06 28.24 7.37
CA PHE A 73 4.16 28.38 8.31
C PHE A 73 5.09 27.18 8.22
N HIS A 74 6.35 27.34 8.59
CA HIS A 74 7.30 26.24 8.68
C HIS A 74 6.96 25.30 9.85
N ILE A 75 7.01 24.01 9.58
CA ILE A 75 6.75 22.93 10.54
C ILE A 75 8.03 22.09 10.66
N PRO A 76 8.78 22.16 11.77
CA PRO A 76 10.07 21.48 11.90
C PRO A 76 10.03 19.97 11.63
N ASN A 77 8.99 19.27 12.12
CA ASN A 77 8.86 17.83 11.88
C ASN A 77 8.55 17.49 10.41
N GLN A 78 7.89 18.39 9.68
CA GLN A 78 7.65 18.26 8.25
C GLN A 78 8.98 18.26 7.46
N GLU A 79 9.84 19.25 7.76
CA GLU A 79 11.17 19.35 7.15
C GLU A 79 12.06 18.12 7.50
N LYS A 80 12.03 17.67 8.77
CA LYS A 80 12.78 16.48 9.20
C LYS A 80 12.35 15.22 8.46
N LEU A 81 11.03 14.99 8.35
CA LEU A 81 10.52 13.83 7.64
C LEU A 81 10.80 13.94 6.14
N ALA A 82 10.67 15.13 5.54
CA ALA A 82 10.99 15.34 4.13
C ALA A 82 12.46 15.01 3.84
N SER A 83 13.39 15.55 4.64
CA SER A 83 14.83 15.23 4.51
C SER A 83 15.10 13.74 4.68
N LEU A 84 14.51 13.09 5.69
CA LEU A 84 14.70 11.65 5.91
C LEU A 84 14.24 10.82 4.69
N LEU A 85 13.13 11.20 4.06
CA LEU A 85 12.62 10.51 2.89
C LEU A 85 13.46 10.78 1.64
N THR A 86 13.88 12.03 1.39
CA THR A 86 14.71 12.37 0.21
C THR A 86 16.12 11.80 0.33
N ASP A 87 16.73 11.84 1.51
CA ASP A 87 18.08 11.28 1.74
C ASP A 87 18.16 9.76 1.53
N ASN A 88 17.02 9.07 1.59
CA ASN A 88 16.91 7.62 1.44
C ASN A 88 16.11 7.17 0.21
N SER A 89 15.93 8.03 -0.79
CA SER A 89 15.18 7.72 -2.00
C SER A 89 15.77 8.37 -3.25
N CYS A 90 15.14 8.13 -4.40
CA CYS A 90 15.49 8.81 -5.65
C CYS A 90 14.83 10.18 -5.83
N ALA A 91 14.01 10.65 -4.88
CA ALA A 91 13.30 11.92 -4.96
C ALA A 91 14.09 13.06 -4.34
N ASP A 92 13.77 14.29 -4.77
CA ASP A 92 14.39 15.53 -4.30
C ASP A 92 13.41 16.41 -3.50
N ALA A 93 12.09 16.17 -3.62
CA ALA A 93 11.07 16.97 -2.98
C ALA A 93 9.87 16.13 -2.53
N VAL A 94 9.17 16.60 -1.48
CA VAL A 94 8.01 15.93 -0.89
C VAL A 94 6.82 16.88 -0.77
N PHE A 95 5.65 16.41 -1.15
CA PHE A 95 4.37 17.02 -0.80
C PHE A 95 3.63 16.11 0.17
N PHE A 96 3.28 16.61 1.36
CA PHE A 96 2.54 15.85 2.35
C PHE A 96 1.03 16.05 2.23
N CYS A 97 0.29 14.96 2.47
CA CYS A 97 -1.16 14.91 2.54
C CYS A 97 -1.60 13.96 3.67
N SER A 98 -2.87 13.59 3.74
CA SER A 98 -3.40 12.79 4.85
C SER A 98 -3.64 11.33 4.50
N THR A 99 -3.75 11.00 3.20
CA THR A 99 -4.12 9.65 2.72
C THR A 99 -3.39 9.27 1.44
N GLY A 100 -3.37 7.97 1.13
CA GLY A 100 -2.82 7.50 -0.14
C GLY A 100 -3.59 7.99 -1.37
N ALA A 101 -4.92 8.11 -1.25
CA ALA A 101 -5.72 8.67 -2.35
C ALA A 101 -5.32 10.13 -2.65
N GLU A 102 -5.11 10.96 -1.63
CA GLU A 102 -4.61 12.34 -1.81
C GLU A 102 -3.20 12.37 -2.38
N ALA A 103 -2.33 11.44 -1.99
CA ALA A 103 -0.97 11.33 -2.56
C ALA A 103 -1.03 11.00 -4.06
N ASN A 104 -1.88 10.07 -4.46
CA ASN A 104 -2.10 9.73 -5.87
C ASN A 104 -2.79 10.86 -6.65
N GLU A 105 -3.75 11.58 -6.05
CA GLU A 105 -4.32 12.82 -6.64
C GLU A 105 -3.22 13.86 -6.91
N ALA A 106 -2.28 14.05 -5.97
CA ALA A 106 -1.16 14.95 -6.14
C ALA A 106 -0.24 14.50 -7.30
N ALA A 107 0.07 13.21 -7.40
CA ALA A 107 0.88 12.63 -8.48
C ALA A 107 0.22 12.81 -9.85
N ILE A 108 -1.06 12.49 -9.98
CA ILE A 108 -1.87 12.67 -11.20
C ILE A 108 -1.88 14.15 -11.61
N LYS A 109 -2.15 15.05 -10.67
CA LYS A 109 -2.19 16.50 -10.90
C LYS A 109 -0.82 17.06 -11.29
N LEU A 110 0.25 16.61 -10.63
CA LEU A 110 1.60 17.04 -10.95
C LEU A 110 1.98 16.61 -12.37
N ALA A 111 1.76 15.36 -12.74
CA ALA A 111 2.04 14.84 -14.07
C ALA A 111 1.31 15.63 -15.17
N ARG A 112 0.03 15.88 -15.01
CA ARG A 112 -0.78 16.67 -15.95
C ARG A 112 -0.30 18.13 -16.04
N ARG A 113 -0.11 18.76 -14.87
CA ARG A 113 0.28 20.17 -14.81
C ARG A 113 1.68 20.41 -15.36
N TYR A 114 2.64 19.53 -15.06
CA TYR A 114 4.00 19.60 -15.60
C TYR A 114 3.98 19.58 -17.15
N ASN A 115 3.25 18.65 -17.74
CA ASN A 115 3.12 18.55 -19.18
C ASN A 115 2.41 19.78 -19.80
N GLN A 116 1.36 20.29 -19.15
CA GLN A 116 0.56 21.39 -19.71
C GLN A 116 1.17 22.78 -19.48
N LYS A 117 1.86 23.00 -18.35
CA LYS A 117 2.34 24.34 -17.95
C LYS A 117 3.86 24.53 -18.06
N VAL A 118 4.64 23.46 -17.89
CA VAL A 118 6.10 23.51 -17.99
C VAL A 118 6.55 23.11 -19.38
N LEU A 119 6.16 21.91 -19.84
CA LEU A 119 6.50 21.43 -21.18
C LEU A 119 5.64 22.04 -22.28
N ASN A 120 4.47 22.57 -21.94
CA ASN A 120 3.50 23.17 -22.85
C ASN A 120 3.14 22.28 -24.06
N ASN A 121 3.08 20.94 -23.85
CA ASN A 121 2.83 19.96 -24.88
C ASN A 121 1.36 19.47 -24.91
N GLY A 122 0.53 19.90 -23.95
CA GLY A 122 -0.90 19.59 -23.88
C GLY A 122 -1.24 18.16 -23.43
N ARG A 123 -0.24 17.33 -23.11
CA ARG A 123 -0.44 15.93 -22.67
C ARG A 123 -1.12 15.86 -21.30
N TYR A 124 -2.01 14.87 -21.11
CA TYR A 124 -2.77 14.70 -19.86
C TYR A 124 -3.19 13.27 -19.58
N GLU A 125 -3.07 12.35 -20.56
CA GLU A 125 -3.48 10.98 -20.43
C GLU A 125 -2.47 10.16 -19.64
N ILE A 126 -2.97 9.31 -18.73
CA ILE A 126 -2.17 8.45 -17.87
C ILE A 126 -2.54 7.00 -18.16
N ILE A 127 -1.55 6.17 -18.48
CA ILE A 127 -1.71 4.73 -18.61
C ILE A 127 -1.63 4.13 -17.21
N THR A 128 -2.62 3.34 -16.83
CA THR A 128 -2.66 2.53 -15.61
C THR A 128 -2.88 1.05 -15.97
N PHE A 129 -3.06 0.18 -14.99
CA PHE A 129 -3.12 -1.25 -15.26
C PHE A 129 -4.41 -1.89 -14.77
N ASN A 130 -4.89 -2.89 -15.49
CA ASN A 130 -5.97 -3.74 -15.06
C ASN A 130 -5.68 -4.33 -13.66
N MET A 131 -6.70 -4.47 -12.84
CA MET A 131 -6.62 -4.96 -11.46
C MET A 131 -5.85 -4.06 -10.49
N SER A 132 -5.34 -2.89 -10.90
CA SER A 132 -4.70 -1.91 -10.01
C SER A 132 -5.68 -1.33 -8.99
N PHE A 133 -5.12 -0.75 -7.93
CA PHE A 133 -5.88 0.03 -6.94
C PHE A 133 -5.12 1.29 -6.55
N HIS A 134 -5.65 2.46 -6.88
CA HIS A 134 -5.01 3.75 -6.63
C HIS A 134 -5.78 4.68 -5.69
N GLY A 135 -6.99 4.32 -5.27
CA GLY A 135 -7.80 5.08 -4.32
C GLY A 135 -9.29 5.13 -4.64
N ARG A 136 -10.02 5.95 -3.87
CA ARG A 136 -11.49 6.06 -3.94
C ARG A 136 -12.00 7.49 -4.17
N THR A 137 -11.11 8.48 -4.41
CA THR A 137 -11.50 9.79 -4.95
C THR A 137 -11.81 9.67 -6.44
N LEU A 138 -12.54 10.59 -7.05
CA LEU A 138 -12.98 10.42 -8.44
C LEU A 138 -11.84 10.17 -9.42
N ALA A 139 -10.70 10.89 -9.32
CA ALA A 139 -9.58 10.67 -10.23
C ALA A 139 -8.82 9.38 -9.90
N THR A 140 -8.52 9.09 -8.64
CA THR A 140 -7.86 7.83 -8.25
C THR A 140 -8.75 6.61 -8.46
N LEU A 141 -10.08 6.76 -8.33
CA LEU A 141 -11.05 5.74 -8.68
C LEU A 141 -11.01 5.44 -10.18
N THR A 142 -10.92 6.50 -11.00
CA THR A 142 -10.78 6.34 -12.46
C THR A 142 -9.44 5.68 -12.80
N ALA A 143 -8.35 6.07 -12.16
CA ALA A 143 -7.04 5.44 -12.37
C ALA A 143 -7.03 3.95 -11.98
N THR A 144 -7.89 3.54 -11.04
CA THR A 144 -8.03 2.14 -10.60
C THR A 144 -8.59 1.25 -11.71
N GLY A 145 -7.86 0.20 -12.09
CA GLY A 145 -8.21 -0.72 -13.20
C GLY A 145 -9.23 -1.79 -12.82
N GLN A 146 -10.29 -1.43 -12.10
CA GLN A 146 -11.34 -2.35 -11.62
C GLN A 146 -12.72 -1.73 -11.85
N GLU A 147 -13.45 -2.23 -12.84
CA GLU A 147 -14.76 -1.66 -13.23
C GLU A 147 -15.80 -1.72 -12.09
N LYS A 148 -15.80 -2.77 -11.30
CA LYS A 148 -16.73 -2.94 -10.16
C LYS A 148 -16.74 -1.76 -9.20
N VAL A 149 -15.60 -1.10 -8.97
CA VAL A 149 -15.53 0.02 -8.02
C VAL A 149 -15.94 1.35 -8.62
N LYS A 150 -16.13 1.42 -9.95
CA LYS A 150 -16.55 2.61 -10.71
C LYS A 150 -18.06 2.69 -10.91
N GLU A 151 -18.75 1.58 -10.70
CA GLU A 151 -20.20 1.47 -10.92
C GLU A 151 -20.97 2.53 -10.12
N GLY A 152 -21.82 3.31 -10.80
CA GLY A 152 -22.65 4.35 -10.21
C GLY A 152 -21.97 5.70 -9.94
N PHE A 153 -20.70 5.88 -10.33
CA PHE A 153 -19.96 7.14 -10.10
C PHE A 153 -19.72 7.98 -11.37
N HIS A 154 -20.32 7.60 -12.50
CA HIS A 154 -20.19 8.36 -13.74
C HIS A 154 -20.94 9.73 -13.70
N PRO A 155 -20.41 10.79 -14.39
CA PRO A 155 -19.23 10.76 -15.25
C PRO A 155 -17.91 10.77 -14.45
N LEU A 156 -16.95 9.97 -14.92
CA LEU A 156 -15.60 9.91 -14.33
C LEU A 156 -14.66 10.89 -15.06
N PRO A 157 -13.60 11.40 -14.40
CA PRO A 157 -12.58 12.22 -15.04
C PRO A 157 -11.93 11.52 -16.24
N GLU A 158 -11.79 12.21 -17.36
CA GLU A 158 -11.17 11.71 -18.58
C GLU A 158 -9.62 11.60 -18.45
N GLY A 159 -9.01 10.86 -19.39
CA GLY A 159 -7.56 10.77 -19.55
C GLY A 159 -6.93 9.65 -18.76
N PHE A 160 -7.59 8.53 -18.64
CA PHE A 160 -7.04 7.28 -18.11
C PHE A 160 -7.31 6.14 -19.11
N VAL A 161 -6.26 5.36 -19.39
CA VAL A 161 -6.33 4.15 -20.22
C VAL A 161 -5.68 2.99 -19.49
N TYR A 162 -6.11 1.77 -19.77
CA TYR A 162 -5.74 0.59 -18.98
C TYR A 162 -5.06 -0.45 -19.84
N ALA A 163 -3.84 -0.86 -19.42
CA ALA A 163 -3.08 -1.94 -20.00
C ALA A 163 -3.20 -3.23 -19.18
N PRO A 164 -3.08 -4.41 -19.80
CA PRO A 164 -2.78 -5.63 -19.06
C PRO A 164 -1.46 -5.48 -18.29
N TYR A 165 -1.43 -5.99 -17.06
CA TYR A 165 -0.22 -5.94 -16.23
C TYR A 165 0.81 -6.95 -16.74
N ASN A 166 2.10 -6.59 -16.73
CA ASN A 166 3.22 -7.37 -17.29
C ASN A 166 3.18 -7.57 -18.82
N ASP A 167 2.47 -6.72 -19.57
CA ASP A 167 2.42 -6.75 -21.03
C ASP A 167 2.95 -5.42 -21.62
N ILE A 168 4.24 -5.36 -21.95
CA ILE A 168 4.86 -4.13 -22.47
C ILE A 168 4.37 -3.77 -23.86
N GLU A 169 4.02 -4.75 -24.70
CA GLU A 169 3.55 -4.48 -26.06
C GLU A 169 2.14 -3.85 -26.02
N ALA A 170 1.28 -4.29 -25.10
CA ALA A 170 0.01 -3.64 -24.86
C ALA A 170 0.22 -2.18 -24.41
N VAL A 171 1.18 -1.92 -23.51
CA VAL A 171 1.50 -0.54 -23.09
C VAL A 171 1.98 0.30 -24.28
N ARG A 172 2.92 -0.22 -25.09
CA ARG A 172 3.41 0.49 -26.29
C ARG A 172 2.28 0.89 -27.24
N SER A 173 1.32 0.00 -27.44
CA SER A 173 0.18 0.25 -28.33
C SER A 173 -0.77 1.34 -27.84
N LEU A 174 -0.78 1.63 -26.53
CA LEU A 174 -1.62 2.66 -25.91
C LEU A 174 -0.95 4.04 -25.87
N VAL A 175 0.39 4.10 -25.98
CA VAL A 175 1.10 5.40 -26.01
C VAL A 175 0.70 6.20 -27.24
N ASN A 176 0.31 7.44 -27.02
CA ASN A 176 -0.12 8.36 -28.05
C ASN A 176 0.29 9.80 -27.71
N ASP A 177 -0.07 10.76 -28.56
CA ASP A 177 0.27 12.18 -28.44
C ASP A 177 -0.32 12.89 -27.20
N LYS A 178 -1.28 12.27 -26.52
CA LYS A 178 -1.89 12.77 -25.29
C LYS A 178 -1.27 12.16 -24.04
N THR A 179 -0.51 11.06 -24.16
CA THR A 179 0.04 10.33 -23.01
C THR A 179 1.11 11.17 -22.30
N CYS A 180 0.94 11.40 -21.01
CA CYS A 180 1.87 12.18 -20.18
C CYS A 180 2.61 11.34 -19.13
N ALA A 181 2.05 10.21 -18.70
CA ALA A 181 2.62 9.39 -17.66
C ALA A 181 2.13 7.94 -17.74
N ILE A 182 2.90 7.04 -17.10
CA ILE A 182 2.49 5.68 -16.78
C ILE A 182 2.54 5.53 -15.26
N MET A 183 1.47 4.98 -14.67
CA MET A 183 1.34 4.79 -13.21
C MET A 183 1.13 3.32 -12.89
N LEU A 184 1.96 2.77 -12.00
CA LEU A 184 1.90 1.35 -11.61
C LEU A 184 2.18 1.15 -10.12
N GLU A 185 1.69 0.04 -9.59
CA GLU A 185 2.15 -0.59 -8.36
C GLU A 185 3.26 -1.60 -8.73
N MET A 186 4.40 -1.62 -8.02
CA MET A 186 5.46 -2.64 -8.24
C MET A 186 4.99 -4.05 -7.82
N VAL A 187 4.02 -4.11 -6.91
CA VAL A 187 3.24 -5.31 -6.61
C VAL A 187 1.79 -4.86 -6.48
N GLN A 188 0.90 -5.36 -7.34
CA GLN A 188 -0.53 -5.10 -7.22
C GLN A 188 -1.09 -5.77 -5.96
N GLY A 189 -1.25 -4.99 -4.89
CA GLY A 189 -1.66 -5.52 -3.59
C GLY A 189 -3.10 -6.01 -3.57
N GLU A 190 -4.03 -5.22 -4.10
CA GLU A 190 -5.47 -5.55 -4.15
C GLU A 190 -5.82 -6.48 -5.31
N GLY A 191 -5.04 -6.47 -6.38
CA GLY A 191 -5.20 -7.30 -7.58
C GLY A 191 -4.77 -8.76 -7.41
N GLY A 192 -4.43 -9.20 -6.20
CA GLY A 192 -4.07 -10.60 -5.93
C GLY A 192 -2.61 -10.81 -5.54
N VAL A 193 -1.93 -9.80 -5.02
CA VAL A 193 -0.50 -9.82 -4.69
C VAL A 193 0.32 -10.27 -5.91
N LEU A 194 0.26 -9.46 -6.97
CA LEU A 194 0.93 -9.75 -8.25
C LEU A 194 2.18 -8.87 -8.37
N PRO A 195 3.40 -9.43 -8.23
CA PRO A 195 4.63 -8.72 -8.53
C PRO A 195 4.76 -8.39 -10.01
N ALA A 196 5.32 -7.21 -10.31
CA ALA A 196 5.76 -6.90 -11.65
C ALA A 196 6.94 -7.79 -12.05
N GLU A 197 6.99 -8.18 -13.33
CA GLU A 197 8.15 -8.88 -13.87
C GLU A 197 9.32 -7.90 -14.02
N PRO A 198 10.55 -8.27 -13.61
CA PRO A 198 11.69 -7.35 -13.67
C PRO A 198 11.96 -6.78 -15.07
N GLU A 199 11.84 -7.59 -16.10
CA GLU A 199 12.03 -7.16 -17.47
C GLU A 199 10.94 -6.18 -17.94
N PHE A 200 9.68 -6.41 -17.53
CA PHE A 200 8.58 -5.50 -17.80
C PHE A 200 8.83 -4.10 -17.23
N VAL A 201 9.25 -4.01 -15.94
CA VAL A 201 9.50 -2.70 -15.29
C VAL A 201 10.66 -1.96 -15.95
N LYS A 202 11.73 -2.66 -16.33
CA LYS A 202 12.88 -2.08 -17.05
C LYS A 202 12.45 -1.52 -18.40
N GLN A 203 11.74 -2.32 -19.20
CA GLN A 203 11.23 -1.89 -20.50
C GLN A 203 10.23 -0.73 -20.38
N LEU A 204 9.43 -0.72 -19.31
CA LEU A 204 8.51 0.37 -19.02
C LEU A 204 9.24 1.68 -18.72
N ALA A 205 10.30 1.62 -17.91
CA ALA A 205 11.14 2.80 -17.61
C ALA A 205 11.87 3.30 -18.86
N GLU A 206 12.37 2.38 -19.70
CA GLU A 206 12.97 2.74 -20.99
C GLU A 206 11.95 3.41 -21.94
N LEU A 207 10.75 2.85 -22.04
CA LEU A 207 9.66 3.42 -22.82
C LEU A 207 9.31 4.84 -22.33
N CYS A 208 9.17 5.04 -21.04
CA CYS A 208 8.94 6.38 -20.48
C CYS A 208 10.02 7.36 -20.90
N LYS A 209 11.29 6.97 -20.82
CA LYS A 209 12.42 7.80 -21.22
C LYS A 209 12.42 8.11 -22.73
N GLN A 210 12.13 7.12 -23.58
CA GLN A 210 12.10 7.27 -25.03
C GLN A 210 10.98 8.21 -25.49
N GLU A 211 9.80 8.10 -24.89
CA GLU A 211 8.60 8.83 -25.29
C GLU A 211 8.40 10.15 -24.49
N GLY A 212 9.31 10.44 -23.55
CA GLY A 212 9.21 11.61 -22.68
C GLY A 212 7.99 11.58 -21.76
N LEU A 213 7.67 10.40 -21.22
CA LEU A 213 6.59 10.16 -20.28
C LEU A 213 7.13 10.14 -18.85
N LEU A 214 6.31 10.54 -17.88
CA LEU A 214 6.65 10.40 -16.47
C LEU A 214 6.33 8.99 -15.98
N LEU A 215 7.24 8.41 -15.21
CA LEU A 215 7.03 7.16 -14.50
C LEU A 215 6.55 7.44 -13.08
N ILE A 216 5.34 6.99 -12.73
CA ILE A 216 4.74 7.13 -11.40
C ILE A 216 4.67 5.76 -10.75
N ALA A 217 5.35 5.59 -9.60
CA ALA A 217 5.25 4.39 -8.79
C ALA A 217 4.28 4.62 -7.61
N ASP A 218 3.21 3.85 -7.54
CA ASP A 218 2.35 3.80 -6.37
C ASP A 218 2.97 2.85 -5.33
N GLU A 219 3.68 3.44 -4.37
CA GLU A 219 4.34 2.75 -3.26
C GLU A 219 3.52 2.78 -1.95
N ILE A 220 2.22 3.08 -2.03
CA ILE A 220 1.36 3.21 -0.86
C ILE A 220 1.32 1.91 -0.05
N GLN A 221 1.29 0.76 -0.73
CA GLN A 221 1.29 -0.53 -0.05
C GLN A 221 2.66 -1.21 -0.04
N THR A 222 3.49 -0.96 -1.03
CA THR A 222 4.78 -1.62 -1.24
C THR A 222 5.95 -0.93 -0.55
N GLY A 223 5.83 0.37 -0.28
CA GLY A 223 6.89 1.18 0.30
C GLY A 223 7.12 0.96 1.79
N VAL A 224 8.06 1.72 2.30
CA VAL A 224 8.44 1.78 3.73
C VAL A 224 8.79 0.39 4.29
N GLY A 225 9.63 -0.35 3.55
CA GLY A 225 10.20 -1.63 4.00
C GLY A 225 9.39 -2.88 3.68
N ARG A 226 8.14 -2.75 3.23
CA ARG A 226 7.19 -3.87 3.07
C ARG A 226 7.71 -5.01 2.20
N THR A 227 8.37 -4.69 1.10
CA THR A 227 8.84 -5.66 0.11
C THR A 227 10.28 -6.16 0.34
N GLY A 228 10.94 -5.75 1.43
CA GLY A 228 12.32 -6.13 1.69
C GLY A 228 13.37 -5.11 1.21
N LYS A 229 12.93 -4.02 0.64
CA LYS A 229 13.68 -2.78 0.36
C LYS A 229 12.90 -1.62 0.94
N LEU A 230 13.53 -0.45 1.13
CA LEU A 230 12.80 0.71 1.64
C LEU A 230 11.66 1.07 0.69
N PHE A 231 11.91 1.06 -0.62
CA PHE A 231 10.93 1.24 -1.67
C PHE A 231 11.01 0.09 -2.68
N ALA A 232 9.87 -0.35 -3.21
CA ALA A 232 9.82 -1.53 -4.09
C ALA A 232 10.49 -1.29 -5.45
N TYR A 233 10.56 -0.06 -5.96
CA TYR A 233 11.26 0.25 -7.21
C TYR A 233 12.75 -0.13 -7.16
N GLU A 234 13.35 -0.18 -5.97
CA GLU A 234 14.76 -0.56 -5.79
C GLU A 234 15.05 -2.02 -6.22
N HIS A 235 14.06 -2.92 -6.16
CA HIS A 235 14.21 -4.30 -6.63
C HIS A 235 14.48 -4.39 -8.14
N TYR A 236 14.05 -3.38 -8.88
CA TYR A 236 14.10 -3.35 -10.33
C TYR A 236 15.28 -2.52 -10.89
N GLY A 237 15.97 -1.78 -10.02
CA GLY A 237 17.04 -0.87 -10.41
C GLY A 237 16.53 0.28 -11.29
N VAL A 238 15.28 0.69 -11.13
CA VAL A 238 14.67 1.83 -11.82
C VAL A 238 14.39 2.95 -10.83
N GLU A 239 14.39 4.18 -11.30
CA GLU A 239 14.02 5.35 -10.50
C GLU A 239 12.78 6.00 -11.11
N PRO A 240 11.63 5.99 -10.43
CA PRO A 240 10.46 6.71 -10.86
C PRO A 240 10.69 8.23 -10.77
N ASP A 241 9.97 8.99 -11.62
CA ASP A 241 9.96 10.45 -11.55
C ASP A 241 9.11 10.95 -10.37
N ILE A 242 8.05 10.20 -10.07
CA ILE A 242 7.12 10.45 -8.97
C ILE A 242 6.84 9.12 -8.27
N PHE A 243 6.80 9.12 -6.94
CA PHE A 243 6.21 8.01 -6.22
C PHE A 243 5.38 8.47 -5.02
N THR A 244 4.47 7.60 -4.57
CA THR A 244 3.49 7.96 -3.53
C THR A 244 3.56 7.02 -2.35
N LEU A 245 3.40 7.55 -1.15
CA LEU A 245 3.47 6.84 0.11
C LEU A 245 2.24 7.12 0.97
N ALA A 246 1.84 6.14 1.78
CA ALA A 246 0.92 6.28 2.91
C ALA A 246 1.08 5.05 3.81
N LYS A 247 0.01 4.51 4.37
CA LYS A 247 0.00 3.26 5.16
C LYS A 247 1.18 3.17 6.15
N GLY A 248 2.21 2.38 5.82
CA GLY A 248 3.39 2.20 6.66
C GLY A 248 4.16 3.47 7.00
N LEU A 249 3.99 4.55 6.22
CA LEU A 249 4.64 5.84 6.45
C LEU A 249 4.33 6.40 7.85
N GLY A 250 3.10 6.22 8.35
CA GLY A 250 2.67 6.75 9.63
C GLY A 250 2.69 5.76 10.80
N GLY A 251 3.06 4.49 10.57
CA GLY A 251 3.04 3.47 11.61
C GLY A 251 1.68 3.27 12.29
N GLY A 252 0.59 3.56 11.59
CA GLY A 252 -0.79 3.54 12.08
C GLY A 252 -1.44 4.94 12.17
N PHE A 253 -0.66 6.02 12.11
CA PHE A 253 -1.19 7.37 12.07
C PHE A 253 -1.49 7.83 10.64
N PRO A 254 -2.60 8.56 10.37
CA PRO A 254 -2.95 9.04 9.03
C PRO A 254 -1.94 10.04 8.48
N ILE A 255 -1.24 9.66 7.43
CA ILE A 255 -0.34 10.51 6.65
C ILE A 255 -0.17 9.91 5.25
N GLY A 256 -0.01 10.76 4.25
CA GLY A 256 0.40 10.40 2.90
C GLY A 256 1.45 11.39 2.39
N ALA A 257 2.18 10.97 1.37
CA ALA A 257 3.17 11.80 0.71
C ALA A 257 3.25 11.47 -0.79
N MET A 258 3.44 12.50 -1.61
CA MET A 258 3.90 12.38 -2.99
C MET A 258 5.32 12.93 -3.05
N LEU A 259 6.23 12.13 -3.60
CA LEU A 259 7.63 12.47 -3.74
C LEU A 259 7.97 12.58 -5.22
N GLY A 260 8.87 13.47 -5.59
CA GLY A 260 9.24 13.68 -6.99
C GLY A 260 10.66 14.21 -7.18
N LYS A 261 11.14 14.06 -8.41
CA LYS A 261 12.43 14.58 -8.85
C LYS A 261 12.39 16.12 -8.91
N ALA A 262 13.55 16.78 -8.72
CA ALA A 262 13.70 18.25 -8.67
C ALA A 262 13.12 18.98 -9.89
N PHE A 263 13.26 18.41 -11.08
CA PHE A 263 12.77 19.04 -12.32
C PHE A 263 11.23 19.22 -12.35
N LEU A 264 10.50 18.45 -11.53
CA LEU A 264 9.04 18.54 -11.43
C LEU A 264 8.58 19.71 -10.54
N ALA A 265 9.47 20.33 -9.78
CA ALA A 265 9.10 21.39 -8.84
C ALA A 265 8.42 22.60 -9.53
N GLU A 266 8.76 22.88 -10.80
CA GLU A 266 8.09 23.92 -11.58
C GLU A 266 6.62 23.58 -11.90
N GLY A 267 6.25 22.30 -11.84
CA GLY A 267 4.88 21.83 -12.02
C GLY A 267 3.96 22.20 -10.84
N PHE A 268 4.51 22.33 -9.64
CA PHE A 268 3.77 22.74 -8.44
C PHE A 268 4.37 24.02 -7.84
N ASN A 269 3.74 25.15 -8.09
CA ASN A 269 4.05 26.43 -7.48
C ASN A 269 3.00 26.83 -6.44
N ALA A 270 3.26 27.89 -5.68
CA ALA A 270 2.35 28.39 -4.65
C ALA A 270 0.91 28.56 -5.18
N GLY A 271 -0.06 27.97 -4.50
CA GLY A 271 -1.48 28.01 -4.85
C GLY A 271 -1.93 26.97 -5.90
N SER A 272 -1.02 26.16 -6.48
CA SER A 272 -1.41 25.18 -7.50
C SER A 272 -2.03 23.90 -6.92
N HIS A 273 -1.64 23.53 -5.71
CA HIS A 273 -2.15 22.39 -4.97
C HIS A 273 -2.02 22.64 -3.46
N GLY A 274 -2.77 21.89 -2.64
CA GLY A 274 -2.72 22.03 -1.18
C GLY A 274 -3.55 20.97 -0.46
N SER A 275 -3.26 20.81 0.81
CA SER A 275 -4.02 20.00 1.77
C SER A 275 -4.03 20.72 3.11
N THR A 276 -5.20 20.89 3.73
CA THR A 276 -5.31 21.56 5.03
C THR A 276 -4.57 20.81 6.13
N PHE A 277 -4.71 19.48 6.17
CA PHE A 277 -4.12 18.61 7.18
C PHE A 277 -2.84 17.91 6.72
N GLY A 278 -2.44 18.08 5.47
CA GLY A 278 -1.24 17.46 4.93
C GLY A 278 0.01 17.96 5.65
N GLY A 279 0.80 17.06 6.21
CA GLY A 279 2.04 17.40 6.90
C GLY A 279 1.88 18.12 8.23
N THR A 280 0.76 17.95 8.94
CA THR A 280 0.58 18.53 10.29
C THR A 280 1.67 18.08 11.25
N PRO A 281 2.01 18.88 12.28
CA PRO A 281 3.04 18.54 13.27
C PRO A 281 2.91 17.12 13.85
N ILE A 282 1.70 16.71 14.20
CA ILE A 282 1.43 15.39 14.78
C ILE A 282 1.68 14.27 13.75
N ALA A 283 1.14 14.42 12.53
CA ALA A 283 1.28 13.40 11.50
C ALA A 283 2.74 13.20 11.08
N THR A 284 3.49 14.30 10.95
CA THR A 284 4.92 14.24 10.58
C THR A 284 5.81 13.77 11.72
N ALA A 285 5.45 14.01 12.99
CA ALA A 285 6.11 13.41 14.14
C ALA A 285 5.95 11.88 14.13
N ALA A 286 4.74 11.39 13.87
CA ALA A 286 4.49 9.95 13.73
C ALA A 286 5.25 9.35 12.54
N GLY A 287 5.18 10.00 11.37
CA GLY A 287 5.87 9.54 10.16
C GLY A 287 7.39 9.50 10.32
N PHE A 288 7.98 10.53 10.93
CA PHE A 288 9.42 10.56 11.22
C PHE A 288 9.82 9.40 12.13
N ALA A 289 9.12 9.22 13.27
CA ALA A 289 9.41 8.14 14.19
C ALA A 289 9.24 6.75 13.54
N ALA A 290 8.23 6.58 12.71
CA ALA A 290 8.00 5.30 12.02
C ALA A 290 9.14 4.98 11.04
N VAL A 291 9.48 5.91 10.13
CA VAL A 291 10.53 5.69 9.12
C VAL A 291 11.91 5.56 9.76
N ASP A 292 12.24 6.42 10.72
CA ASP A 292 13.51 6.37 11.46
C ASP A 292 13.68 5.02 12.17
N THR A 293 12.64 4.53 12.87
CA THR A 293 12.65 3.22 13.52
C THR A 293 12.85 2.08 12.51
N ILE A 294 12.14 2.12 11.37
CA ILE A 294 12.26 1.11 10.32
C ILE A 294 13.68 1.05 9.78
N LEU A 295 14.33 2.19 9.55
CA LEU A 295 15.71 2.27 9.09
C LEU A 295 16.70 1.83 10.18
N ALA A 296 16.56 2.35 11.40
CA ALA A 296 17.47 2.06 12.52
C ALA A 296 17.48 0.57 12.89
N GLN A 297 16.32 -0.09 12.80
CA GLN A 297 16.18 -1.52 13.10
C GLN A 297 16.39 -2.42 11.88
N LYS A 298 16.73 -1.88 10.71
CA LYS A 298 16.93 -2.62 9.45
C LYS A 298 15.73 -3.53 9.11
N LEU A 299 14.53 -3.00 9.28
CA LEU A 299 13.31 -3.79 9.07
C LEU A 299 13.05 -4.17 7.59
N PRO A 300 13.54 -3.43 6.57
CA PRO A 300 13.46 -3.91 5.20
C PRO A 300 14.20 -5.25 5.00
N GLU A 301 15.42 -5.38 5.50
CA GLU A 301 16.21 -6.62 5.42
C GLU A 301 15.51 -7.75 6.17
N ARG A 302 14.98 -7.47 7.36
CA ARG A 302 14.17 -8.45 8.11
C ARG A 302 12.92 -8.87 7.34
N ALA A 303 12.23 -7.95 6.68
CA ALA A 303 11.06 -8.27 5.87
C ALA A 303 11.40 -9.16 4.66
N ALA A 304 12.59 -8.99 4.06
CA ALA A 304 13.08 -9.88 3.02
C ALA A 304 13.29 -11.30 3.56
N GLU A 305 14.02 -11.44 4.68
CA GLU A 305 14.30 -12.72 5.33
C GLU A 305 13.03 -13.45 5.77
N LEU A 306 12.14 -12.75 6.49
CA LEU A 306 10.87 -13.33 6.95
C LEU A 306 9.92 -13.66 5.79
N GLY A 307 9.97 -12.88 4.72
CA GLY A 307 9.18 -13.12 3.51
C GLY A 307 9.59 -14.41 2.81
N GLU A 308 10.89 -14.60 2.59
CA GLU A 308 11.44 -15.83 2.02
C GLU A 308 11.13 -17.05 2.91
N TYR A 309 11.33 -16.91 4.22
CA TYR A 309 10.99 -17.93 5.21
C TYR A 309 9.50 -18.31 5.15
N THR A 310 8.61 -17.32 5.10
CA THR A 310 7.16 -17.53 5.06
C THR A 310 6.73 -18.28 3.79
N ILE A 311 7.23 -17.85 2.62
CA ILE A 311 6.91 -18.51 1.35
C ILE A 311 7.37 -19.98 1.37
N LYS A 312 8.62 -20.26 1.75
CA LYS A 312 9.15 -21.62 1.86
C LYS A 312 8.36 -22.48 2.85
N THR A 313 7.97 -21.92 3.98
CA THR A 313 7.17 -22.60 4.99
C THR A 313 5.78 -22.96 4.45
N LEU A 314 5.11 -22.02 3.78
CA LEU A 314 3.81 -22.25 3.16
C LEU A 314 3.88 -23.29 2.05
N GLU A 315 4.87 -23.19 1.16
CA GLU A 315 5.08 -24.16 0.07
C GLU A 315 5.31 -25.57 0.61
N SER A 316 6.10 -25.71 1.67
CA SER A 316 6.37 -27.00 2.31
C SER A 316 5.12 -27.57 3.00
N LYS A 317 4.42 -26.77 3.82
CA LYS A 317 3.26 -27.24 4.60
C LYS A 317 2.01 -27.46 3.75
N LEU A 318 1.86 -26.76 2.64
CA LEU A 318 0.73 -26.85 1.72
C LEU A 318 1.03 -27.65 0.46
N ALA A 319 2.17 -28.34 0.41
CA ALA A 319 2.55 -29.18 -0.74
C ALA A 319 1.46 -30.22 -1.03
N GLY A 320 0.99 -30.27 -2.30
CA GLY A 320 -0.06 -31.19 -2.73
C GLY A 320 -1.48 -30.85 -2.24
N ASN A 321 -1.70 -29.72 -1.57
CA ASN A 321 -3.04 -29.30 -1.19
C ASN A 321 -3.82 -28.81 -2.44
N PRO A 322 -4.94 -29.45 -2.81
CA PRO A 322 -5.69 -29.15 -4.04
C PRO A 322 -6.39 -27.78 -4.00
N LEU A 323 -6.50 -27.15 -2.82
CA LEU A 323 -7.04 -25.79 -2.69
C LEU A 323 -6.06 -24.71 -3.07
N ILE A 324 -4.76 -25.01 -3.16
CA ILE A 324 -3.72 -24.03 -3.39
C ILE A 324 -3.27 -24.06 -4.85
N ALA A 325 -3.50 -22.96 -5.56
CA ALA A 325 -3.06 -22.79 -6.93
C ALA A 325 -1.62 -22.26 -7.00
N LYS A 326 -1.30 -21.25 -6.18
CA LYS A 326 0.01 -20.59 -6.18
C LYS A 326 0.26 -19.84 -4.87
N ILE A 327 1.53 -19.81 -4.42
CA ILE A 327 2.02 -18.92 -3.37
C ILE A 327 2.99 -17.96 -4.03
N ARG A 328 2.89 -16.66 -3.72
CA ARG A 328 3.73 -15.62 -4.31
C ARG A 328 3.85 -14.40 -3.41
N GLY A 329 4.83 -13.55 -3.67
CA GLY A 329 5.01 -12.29 -2.95
C GLY A 329 6.44 -11.80 -3.01
N ILE A 330 6.69 -10.62 -2.43
CA ILE A 330 8.02 -10.03 -2.23
C ILE A 330 8.05 -9.47 -0.81
N GLY A 331 9.06 -9.85 -0.03
CA GLY A 331 9.15 -9.50 1.39
C GLY A 331 7.90 -9.98 2.14
N LEU A 332 7.37 -9.14 3.02
CA LEU A 332 6.16 -9.43 3.80
C LEU A 332 4.86 -8.91 3.12
N LEU A 333 4.79 -9.00 1.82
CA LEU A 333 3.58 -8.85 1.02
C LEU A 333 3.35 -10.15 0.27
N ILE A 334 2.56 -11.07 0.84
CA ILE A 334 2.44 -12.46 0.41
C ILE A 334 0.98 -12.78 0.09
N GLY A 335 0.78 -13.49 -1.01
CA GLY A 335 -0.53 -13.98 -1.47
C GLY A 335 -0.53 -15.50 -1.61
N ILE A 336 -1.57 -16.11 -1.07
CA ILE A 336 -1.89 -17.53 -1.24
C ILE A 336 -3.10 -17.59 -2.15
N GLU A 337 -2.90 -17.93 -3.41
CA GLU A 337 -3.97 -18.08 -4.39
C GLU A 337 -4.62 -19.43 -4.24
N CYS A 338 -5.94 -19.40 -4.04
CA CYS A 338 -6.77 -20.55 -3.86
C CYS A 338 -7.52 -20.90 -5.14
N THR A 339 -7.83 -22.17 -5.35
CA THR A 339 -8.65 -22.66 -6.47
C THR A 339 -10.14 -22.32 -6.30
N GLN A 340 -10.54 -21.86 -5.11
CA GLN A 340 -11.91 -21.47 -4.75
C GLN A 340 -11.90 -20.12 -4.03
N PRO A 341 -13.08 -19.46 -3.87
CA PRO A 341 -13.18 -18.20 -3.12
C PRO A 341 -12.62 -18.30 -1.71
N ALA A 342 -11.74 -17.35 -1.34
CA ALA A 342 -11.00 -17.37 -0.08
C ALA A 342 -11.85 -17.01 1.16
N SER A 343 -13.07 -16.49 0.98
CA SER A 343 -13.88 -15.89 2.06
C SER A 343 -14.21 -16.88 3.20
N GLU A 344 -14.55 -18.13 2.87
CA GLU A 344 -14.85 -19.13 3.91
C GLU A 344 -13.60 -19.56 4.69
N MET A 345 -12.46 -19.70 3.98
CA MET A 345 -11.18 -20.03 4.59
C MET A 345 -10.72 -18.91 5.52
N ILE A 346 -10.82 -17.65 5.07
CA ILE A 346 -10.52 -16.47 5.89
C ILE A 346 -11.39 -16.44 7.15
N SER A 347 -12.69 -16.67 7.02
CA SER A 347 -13.60 -16.71 8.17
C SER A 347 -13.21 -17.78 9.20
N GLU A 348 -12.80 -18.96 8.73
CA GLU A 348 -12.37 -20.05 9.63
C GLU A 348 -11.01 -19.74 10.29
N ILE A 349 -10.08 -19.15 9.57
CA ILE A 349 -8.80 -18.68 10.11
C ILE A 349 -9.03 -17.64 11.22
N HIS A 350 -9.95 -16.67 11.01
CA HIS A 350 -10.33 -15.68 12.03
C HIS A 350 -10.92 -16.32 13.29
N LYS A 351 -11.78 -17.35 13.14
CA LYS A 351 -12.33 -18.08 14.29
C LYS A 351 -11.24 -18.74 15.14
N ARG A 352 -10.13 -19.15 14.51
CA ARG A 352 -8.97 -19.74 15.19
C ARG A 352 -7.94 -18.74 15.71
N GLY A 353 -8.26 -17.45 15.68
CA GLY A 353 -7.43 -16.40 16.28
C GLY A 353 -6.28 -15.89 15.41
N VAL A 354 -6.38 -15.99 14.10
CA VAL A 354 -5.43 -15.36 13.16
C VAL A 354 -6.19 -14.43 12.22
N LEU A 355 -5.73 -13.19 12.07
CA LEU A 355 -6.35 -12.24 11.16
C LEU A 355 -5.58 -12.16 9.85
N VAL A 356 -6.27 -12.44 8.76
CA VAL A 356 -5.79 -12.32 7.37
C VAL A 356 -6.85 -11.62 6.53
N ILE A 357 -6.51 -11.15 5.33
CA ILE A 357 -7.44 -10.43 4.46
C ILE A 357 -7.42 -10.97 3.02
N PRO A 358 -8.50 -10.79 2.25
CA PRO A 358 -8.49 -11.13 0.84
C PRO A 358 -7.68 -10.10 0.01
N ALA A 359 -7.17 -10.58 -1.15
CA ALA A 359 -6.74 -9.75 -2.27
C ALA A 359 -7.43 -10.29 -3.53
N GLY A 360 -8.53 -9.65 -3.95
CA GLY A 360 -9.45 -10.24 -4.90
C GLY A 360 -10.25 -11.40 -4.31
N PRO A 361 -10.97 -12.18 -5.13
CA PRO A 361 -11.90 -13.21 -4.63
C PRO A 361 -11.21 -14.46 -4.08
N ASN A 362 -10.05 -14.84 -4.63
CA ASN A 362 -9.44 -16.15 -4.41
C ASN A 362 -8.09 -16.11 -3.69
N VAL A 363 -7.61 -14.95 -3.26
CA VAL A 363 -6.28 -14.83 -2.65
C VAL A 363 -6.42 -14.47 -1.17
N ILE A 364 -5.75 -15.23 -0.31
CA ILE A 364 -5.50 -14.88 1.10
C ILE A 364 -4.21 -14.07 1.12
N ARG A 365 -4.27 -12.84 1.63
CA ARG A 365 -3.11 -11.94 1.72
C ARG A 365 -2.58 -11.86 3.13
N LEU A 366 -1.26 -11.99 3.25
CA LEU A 366 -0.50 -11.80 4.48
C LEU A 366 0.36 -10.54 4.34
N VAL A 367 0.20 -9.62 5.26
CA VAL A 367 0.96 -8.36 5.36
C VAL A 367 1.23 -8.03 6.83
N PRO A 368 1.89 -8.93 7.59
CA PRO A 368 2.14 -8.73 9.02
C PRO A 368 3.03 -7.52 9.29
N ALA A 369 3.19 -7.15 10.56
CA ALA A 369 4.18 -6.16 10.96
C ALA A 369 5.60 -6.60 10.53
N LEU A 370 6.46 -5.63 10.13
CA LEU A 370 7.83 -5.92 9.67
C LEU A 370 8.70 -6.50 10.78
N ASN A 371 8.39 -6.13 12.01
CA ASN A 371 9.06 -6.58 13.24
C ASN A 371 8.32 -7.71 13.96
N ILE A 372 7.39 -8.40 13.27
CA ILE A 372 6.66 -9.54 13.88
C ILE A 372 7.63 -10.54 14.50
N PRO A 373 7.41 -10.98 15.77
CA PRO A 373 8.19 -12.05 16.35
C PRO A 373 8.06 -13.34 15.55
N GLN A 374 9.17 -14.08 15.40
CA GLN A 374 9.18 -15.36 14.67
C GLN A 374 8.16 -16.34 15.23
N GLU A 375 8.01 -16.40 16.56
CA GLU A 375 7.07 -17.25 17.23
C GLU A 375 5.61 -16.94 16.86
N ASP A 376 5.24 -15.66 16.80
CA ASP A 376 3.88 -15.25 16.39
C ASP A 376 3.63 -15.56 14.92
N LEU A 377 4.63 -15.36 14.07
CA LEU A 377 4.56 -15.70 12.65
C LEU A 377 4.35 -17.20 12.47
N ASP A 378 5.17 -18.04 13.13
CA ASP A 378 5.08 -19.50 13.05
C ASP A 378 3.73 -20.02 13.55
N GLN A 379 3.26 -19.54 14.69
CA GLN A 379 1.95 -19.90 15.23
C GLN A 379 0.83 -19.49 14.26
N GLY A 380 0.90 -18.30 13.68
CA GLY A 380 -0.08 -17.84 12.69
C GLY A 380 -0.11 -18.70 11.44
N LEU A 381 1.08 -19.06 10.91
CA LEU A 381 1.21 -19.94 9.75
C LEU A 381 0.72 -21.36 10.03
N ASP A 382 0.99 -21.90 11.23
CA ASP A 382 0.52 -23.24 11.63
C ASP A 382 -1.01 -23.31 11.64
N ILE A 383 -1.66 -22.33 12.26
CA ILE A 383 -3.13 -22.24 12.31
C ILE A 383 -3.70 -22.11 10.88
N LEU A 384 -3.14 -21.22 10.07
CA LEU A 384 -3.58 -21.02 8.70
C LEU A 384 -3.45 -22.30 7.87
N CYS A 385 -2.30 -22.96 7.92
CA CYS A 385 -2.06 -24.21 7.18
C CYS A 385 -2.98 -25.33 7.65
N ALA A 386 -3.25 -25.46 8.95
CA ALA A 386 -4.18 -26.45 9.50
C ALA A 386 -5.60 -26.25 8.95
N VAL A 387 -6.10 -24.99 8.91
CA VAL A 387 -7.41 -24.67 8.32
C VAL A 387 -7.47 -25.09 6.85
N LEU A 388 -6.45 -24.75 6.07
CA LEU A 388 -6.41 -25.08 4.64
C LEU A 388 -6.31 -26.58 4.39
N ALA A 389 -5.60 -27.34 5.22
CA ALA A 389 -5.51 -28.79 5.12
C ALA A 389 -6.85 -29.48 5.46
N GLU A 390 -7.53 -29.04 6.51
CA GLU A 390 -8.84 -29.58 6.90
C GLU A 390 -9.92 -29.30 5.83
N LYS A 391 -9.94 -28.10 5.26
CA LYS A 391 -10.84 -27.77 4.15
C LYS A 391 -10.58 -28.61 2.91
N ALA A 392 -9.32 -28.88 2.58
CA ALA A 392 -8.96 -29.75 1.46
C ALA A 392 -9.47 -31.19 1.66
N SER A 393 -9.33 -31.75 2.86
CA SER A 393 -9.80 -33.09 3.20
C SER A 393 -11.31 -33.23 3.05
N THR A 394 -12.07 -32.18 3.39
CA THR A 394 -13.55 -32.18 3.25
C THR A 394 -13.98 -32.23 1.78
N ILE A 395 -13.24 -31.60 0.87
CA ILE A 395 -13.54 -31.59 -0.57
C ILE A 395 -13.17 -32.93 -1.21
N SER A 396 -12.10 -33.57 -0.77
CA SER A 396 -11.66 -34.87 -1.32
C SER A 396 -12.58 -36.04 -0.90
N SER A 397 -13.50 -35.83 0.04
CA SER A 397 -14.47 -36.82 0.55
C SER A 397 -15.86 -36.70 -0.07
N ILE A 398 -16.06 -35.75 -0.99
CA ILE A 398 -17.27 -35.58 -1.82
C ILE A 398 -16.98 -36.04 -3.24
#